data_c32344a9858f960168f711a964e97fc2
#
_entry.id   c32344a9858f960168f711a964e97fc2
#
_cell.length_a   1.000
_cell.length_b   1.000
_cell.length_c   1.000
_cell.angle_alpha   90.00
_cell.angle_beta   90.00
_cell.angle_gamma   90.00
#
_symmetry.space_group_name_H-M   'P 1'
#
loop_
_entity.id
_entity.type
_entity.pdbx_description
1 polymer ?
#
loop_
_entity_poly.entity_id
_entity_poly.type
_entity_poly.pdbx_seq_one_letter_code
_entity_poly.pdbx_strand_id
1 'polypeptide(L)'
;LKGNQMAATTSVLEPVLLYYIGCNPTPQLLVEPDDDMAKQAMNTKVDRMIDGANLRNLIFAQARTAAGSRSTGDTTLKKEYPSGYLHAVSAKTPKSCRNVSNKIIHVDELDAMPDRLKNEGTIEGLAEARADAYPNSSKILFQSTPTTEQGSKMYKQYLLGTQEKYYVPCKFCGEFITLEWAVWN
;
A
#
# COMPACT_ATOMS: atom_id res chain seq x y z
N LEU A 1 5.36 4.30 -10.73
CA LEU A 1 4.47 4.57 -11.85
C LEU A 1 3.88 3.27 -12.39
N LYS A 2 2.58 3.25 -12.64
CA LYS A 2 1.90 2.15 -13.32
C LYS A 2 1.04 2.69 -14.45
N GLY A 3 0.86 1.91 -15.52
CA GLY A 3 -0.18 2.14 -16.50
C GLY A 3 -1.57 1.82 -15.92
N ASN A 4 -2.62 2.29 -16.59
CA ASN A 4 -3.99 1.97 -16.19
C ASN A 4 -4.25 0.46 -16.37
N GLN A 5 -4.92 -0.16 -15.39
CA GLN A 5 -5.34 -1.57 -15.40
C GLN A 5 -4.20 -2.60 -15.64
N MET A 6 -2.97 -2.29 -15.27
CA MET A 6 -1.84 -3.22 -15.38
C MET A 6 -1.72 -4.22 -14.23
N ALA A 7 -2.78 -4.40 -13.47
CA ALA A 7 -2.84 -5.31 -12.30
C ALA A 7 -1.72 -5.08 -11.27
N ALA A 8 -1.13 -3.88 -11.20
CA ALA A 8 -0.01 -3.60 -10.30
C ALA A 8 -0.37 -3.78 -8.82
N THR A 9 -1.61 -3.47 -8.44
CA THR A 9 -2.11 -3.75 -7.09
C THR A 9 -2.03 -5.25 -6.80
N THR A 10 -2.57 -6.09 -7.68
CA THR A 10 -2.60 -7.55 -7.50
C THR A 10 -1.22 -8.20 -7.66
N SER A 11 -0.36 -7.68 -8.54
CA SER A 11 0.93 -8.31 -8.84
C SER A 11 2.09 -7.82 -7.97
N VAL A 12 1.97 -6.67 -7.32
CA VAL A 12 3.03 -6.07 -6.50
C VAL A 12 2.57 -5.83 -5.07
N LEU A 13 1.54 -4.97 -4.89
CA LEU A 13 1.12 -4.54 -3.56
C LEU A 13 0.60 -5.72 -2.73
N GLU A 14 -0.29 -6.53 -3.29
CA GLU A 14 -0.86 -7.67 -2.61
C GLU A 14 0.19 -8.73 -2.17
N PRO A 15 1.11 -9.18 -3.02
CA PRO A 15 2.17 -10.10 -2.60
C PRO A 15 3.08 -9.53 -1.51
N VAL A 16 3.37 -8.23 -1.54
CA VAL A 16 4.18 -7.59 -0.50
C VAL A 16 3.42 -7.56 0.83
N LEU A 17 2.11 -7.25 0.83
CA LEU A 17 1.27 -7.35 2.03
C LEU A 17 1.30 -8.76 2.63
N LEU A 18 1.10 -9.80 1.80
CA LEU A 18 1.11 -11.20 2.25
C LEU A 18 2.48 -11.64 2.78
N TYR A 19 3.56 -11.22 2.14
CA TYR A 19 4.93 -11.52 2.61
C TYR A 19 5.15 -11.03 4.04
N TYR A 20 4.69 -9.82 4.34
CA TYR A 20 4.79 -9.23 5.68
C TYR A 20 3.69 -9.67 6.66
N ILE A 21 2.82 -10.58 6.27
CA ILE A 21 1.93 -11.32 7.17
C ILE A 21 2.52 -12.71 7.45
N GLY A 22 2.92 -13.44 6.41
CA GLY A 22 3.25 -14.86 6.51
C GLY A 22 4.74 -15.18 6.67
N CYS A 23 5.63 -14.43 6.00
CA CYS A 23 7.06 -14.75 5.95
C CYS A 23 7.90 -13.88 6.87
N ASN A 24 7.57 -12.60 7.01
CA ASN A 24 8.29 -11.65 7.87
C ASN A 24 7.31 -10.75 8.61
N PRO A 25 6.53 -11.28 9.55
CA PRO A 25 5.45 -10.56 10.21
C PRO A 25 5.94 -9.24 10.85
N THR A 26 5.26 -8.14 10.47
CA THR A 26 5.68 -6.80 10.89
C THR A 26 4.50 -5.81 10.80
N PRO A 27 4.50 -4.70 11.55
CA PRO A 27 3.46 -3.68 11.45
C PRO A 27 3.39 -3.06 10.05
N GLN A 28 2.20 -3.10 9.46
CA GLN A 28 1.90 -2.56 8.13
C GLN A 28 0.78 -1.53 8.17
N LEU A 29 0.90 -0.49 7.36
CA LEU A 29 -0.12 0.51 7.12
C LEU A 29 -0.50 0.50 5.64
N LEU A 30 -1.79 0.38 5.34
CA LEU A 30 -2.35 0.57 4.01
C LEU A 30 -3.12 1.90 4.00
N VAL A 31 -2.73 2.81 3.13
CA VAL A 31 -3.37 4.12 3.00
C VAL A 31 -4.15 4.15 1.69
N GLU A 32 -5.43 4.41 1.80
CA GLU A 32 -6.37 4.51 0.68
C GLU A 32 -6.92 5.95 0.58
N PRO A 33 -7.40 6.39 -0.57
CA PRO A 33 -7.92 7.75 -0.75
C PRO A 33 -9.08 8.10 0.20
N ASP A 34 -9.97 7.16 0.49
CA ASP A 34 -11.11 7.37 1.38
C ASP A 34 -11.50 6.13 2.19
N ASP A 35 -12.45 6.32 3.12
CA ASP A 35 -12.87 5.27 4.07
C ASP A 35 -13.57 4.09 3.38
N ASP A 36 -14.30 4.33 2.30
CA ASP A 36 -15.02 3.27 1.58
C ASP A 36 -14.03 2.43 0.76
N MET A 37 -13.04 3.07 0.12
CA MET A 37 -11.95 2.37 -0.55
C MET A 37 -11.13 1.55 0.44
N ALA A 38 -10.82 2.07 1.62
CA ALA A 38 -10.11 1.33 2.67
C ALA A 38 -10.88 0.06 3.10
N LYS A 39 -12.18 0.18 3.35
CA LYS A 39 -13.04 -0.98 3.67
C LYS A 39 -13.12 -1.97 2.51
N GLN A 40 -13.29 -1.47 1.29
CA GLN A 40 -13.35 -2.29 0.09
C GLN A 40 -12.03 -3.05 -0.11
N ALA A 41 -10.87 -2.39 0.00
CA ALA A 41 -9.57 -3.02 -0.12
C ALA A 41 -9.40 -4.15 0.88
N MET A 42 -9.78 -3.94 2.15
CA MET A 42 -9.68 -4.98 3.19
C MET A 42 -10.62 -6.15 2.92
N ASN A 43 -11.91 -5.90 2.62
CA ASN A 43 -12.92 -6.95 2.48
C ASN A 43 -12.81 -7.73 1.17
N THR A 44 -12.46 -7.05 0.06
CA THR A 44 -12.51 -7.69 -1.27
C THR A 44 -11.16 -8.16 -1.77
N LYS A 45 -10.07 -7.54 -1.30
CA LYS A 45 -8.71 -7.91 -1.71
C LYS A 45 -7.99 -8.63 -0.57
N VAL A 46 -7.72 -7.93 0.54
CA VAL A 46 -6.89 -8.46 1.65
C VAL A 46 -7.46 -9.75 2.24
N ASP A 47 -8.75 -9.82 2.55
CA ASP A 47 -9.35 -11.04 3.10
C ASP A 47 -9.25 -12.22 2.15
N ARG A 48 -9.55 -12.01 0.86
CA ARG A 48 -9.42 -13.07 -0.17
C ARG A 48 -7.99 -13.55 -0.36
N MET A 49 -7.01 -12.64 -0.28
CA MET A 49 -5.60 -13.00 -0.39
C MET A 49 -5.12 -13.82 0.80
N ILE A 50 -5.52 -13.43 2.02
CA ILE A 50 -5.19 -14.15 3.25
C ILE A 50 -5.76 -15.58 3.16
N ASP A 51 -6.99 -15.73 2.70
CA ASP A 51 -7.63 -17.05 2.51
C ASP A 51 -6.94 -17.86 1.40
N GLY A 52 -6.70 -17.23 0.24
CA GLY A 52 -6.04 -17.87 -0.91
C GLY A 52 -4.60 -18.32 -0.61
N ALA A 53 -3.89 -17.60 0.27
CA ALA A 53 -2.56 -17.95 0.72
C ALA A 53 -2.53 -18.92 1.92
N ASN A 54 -3.69 -19.36 2.43
CA ASN A 54 -3.84 -20.18 3.63
C ASN A 54 -3.21 -19.55 4.89
N LEU A 55 -3.26 -18.21 5.01
CA LEU A 55 -2.72 -17.47 6.14
C LEU A 55 -3.77 -17.09 7.20
N ARG A 56 -5.03 -17.50 7.02
CA ARG A 56 -6.13 -17.16 7.94
C ARG A 56 -5.87 -17.62 9.37
N ASN A 57 -5.19 -18.72 9.56
CA ASN A 57 -4.81 -19.25 10.87
C ASN A 57 -3.79 -18.38 11.62
N LEU A 58 -3.10 -17.48 10.95
CA LEU A 58 -2.20 -16.49 11.56
C LEU A 58 -2.95 -15.26 12.06
N ILE A 59 -4.14 -14.97 11.53
CA ILE A 59 -4.93 -13.81 11.93
C ILE A 59 -5.62 -14.12 13.25
N PHE A 60 -5.42 -13.26 14.25
CA PHE A 60 -6.05 -13.42 15.55
C PHE A 60 -7.56 -13.23 15.44
N ALA A 61 -8.31 -14.14 16.06
CA ALA A 61 -9.76 -14.03 16.10
C ALA A 61 -10.21 -12.71 16.74
N GLN A 62 -11.35 -12.19 16.29
CA GLN A 62 -11.92 -10.98 16.86
C GLN A 62 -12.27 -11.21 18.34
N ALA A 63 -11.64 -10.43 19.22
CA ALA A 63 -11.95 -10.43 20.65
C ALA A 63 -12.68 -9.15 21.05
N ARG A 64 -13.75 -9.27 21.83
CA ARG A 64 -14.39 -8.13 22.50
C ARG A 64 -13.74 -7.95 23.86
N THR A 65 -13.24 -6.74 24.13
CA THR A 65 -12.79 -6.42 25.48
C THR A 65 -13.98 -6.34 26.43
N ALA A 66 -13.80 -6.77 27.69
CA ALA A 66 -14.85 -6.77 28.73
C ALA A 66 -15.51 -5.40 28.96
N ALA A 67 -14.85 -4.32 28.54
CA ALA A 67 -15.38 -2.94 28.60
C ALA A 67 -16.24 -2.56 27.39
N GLY A 68 -16.55 -3.47 26.47
CA GLY A 68 -17.49 -3.24 25.35
C GLY A 68 -17.01 -2.26 24.25
N SER A 69 -15.80 -1.73 24.33
CA SER A 69 -15.40 -0.53 23.60
C SER A 69 -14.51 -0.72 22.38
N ARG A 70 -13.74 -1.81 22.23
CA ARG A 70 -12.87 -2.03 21.06
C ARG A 70 -12.72 -3.50 20.76
N SER A 71 -13.01 -3.88 19.50
CA SER A 71 -12.63 -5.19 18.98
C SER A 71 -11.15 -5.17 18.60
N THR A 72 -10.43 -6.21 18.97
CA THR A 72 -9.04 -6.48 18.56
C THR A 72 -9.01 -7.73 17.68
N GLY A 73 -7.91 -7.96 16.99
CA GLY A 73 -7.77 -9.12 16.11
C GLY A 73 -8.27 -8.86 14.69
N ASP A 74 -9.19 -9.68 14.20
CA ASP A 74 -9.77 -9.55 12.88
C ASP A 74 -10.93 -8.55 12.85
N THR A 75 -10.68 -7.34 12.38
CA THR A 75 -11.71 -6.31 12.18
C THR A 75 -11.75 -5.89 10.70
N THR A 76 -12.78 -5.11 10.32
CA THR A 76 -12.91 -4.61 8.94
C THR A 76 -11.66 -3.86 8.45
N LEU A 77 -11.05 -3.03 9.30
CA LEU A 77 -9.92 -2.18 8.90
C LEU A 77 -8.58 -2.62 9.48
N LYS A 78 -8.56 -3.65 10.35
CA LYS A 78 -7.32 -4.10 10.98
C LYS A 78 -7.29 -5.61 11.11
N LYS A 79 -6.18 -6.21 10.70
CA LYS A 79 -5.87 -7.62 10.88
C LYS A 79 -4.64 -7.72 11.78
N GLU A 80 -4.78 -8.35 12.94
CA GLU A 80 -3.67 -8.58 13.86
C GLU A 80 -3.13 -10.00 13.70
N TYR A 81 -1.82 -10.14 13.71
CA TYR A 81 -1.10 -11.41 13.57
C TYR A 81 0.17 -11.40 14.46
N PRO A 82 0.83 -12.54 14.69
CA PRO A 82 2.03 -12.58 15.51
C PRO A 82 3.07 -11.54 15.07
N SER A 83 3.55 -10.75 16.01
CA SER A 83 4.58 -9.69 15.80
C SER A 83 4.17 -8.52 14.90
N GLY A 84 2.89 -8.41 14.51
CA GLY A 84 2.47 -7.31 13.66
C GLY A 84 0.96 -7.15 13.49
N TYR A 85 0.63 -6.25 12.60
CA TYR A 85 -0.73 -5.99 12.16
C TYR A 85 -0.72 -5.35 10.77
N LEU A 86 -1.80 -5.48 10.05
CA LEU A 86 -2.14 -4.67 8.89
C LEU A 86 -3.32 -3.77 9.25
N HIS A 87 -3.13 -2.46 9.13
CA HIS A 87 -4.18 -1.47 9.38
C HIS A 87 -4.44 -0.64 8.13
N ALA A 88 -5.67 -0.64 7.64
CA ALA A 88 -6.09 0.21 6.54
C ALA A 88 -6.66 1.52 7.08
N VAL A 89 -6.26 2.63 6.48
CA VAL A 89 -6.65 3.99 6.86
C VAL A 89 -6.98 4.83 5.63
N SER A 90 -7.75 5.87 5.85
CA SER A 90 -8.15 6.83 4.82
C SER A 90 -7.29 8.09 4.87
N ALA A 91 -6.85 8.59 3.71
CA ALA A 91 -6.19 9.88 3.59
C ALA A 91 -7.12 11.05 3.99
N LYS A 92 -8.45 10.90 3.90
CA LYS A 92 -9.42 11.91 4.35
C LYS A 92 -9.51 11.99 5.89
N THR A 93 -9.09 10.94 6.61
CA THR A 93 -9.16 10.85 8.07
C THR A 93 -7.75 10.63 8.66
N PRO A 94 -6.82 11.58 8.52
CA PRO A 94 -5.41 11.38 8.90
C PRO A 94 -5.19 11.13 10.38
N LYS A 95 -6.17 11.42 11.24
CA LYS A 95 -6.12 11.10 12.67
C LYS A 95 -5.95 9.60 12.95
N SER A 96 -6.46 8.74 12.08
CA SER A 96 -6.31 7.28 12.20
C SER A 96 -4.87 6.81 11.97
N CYS A 97 -4.05 7.63 11.29
CA CYS A 97 -2.62 7.38 11.11
C CYS A 97 -1.77 7.84 12.29
N ARG A 98 -2.32 8.60 13.26
CA ARG A 98 -1.54 9.12 14.39
C ARG A 98 -1.18 8.03 15.39
N ASN A 99 -0.07 8.24 16.10
CA ASN A 99 0.39 7.40 17.22
C ASN A 99 0.66 5.92 16.85
N VAL A 100 0.91 5.62 15.58
CA VAL A 100 1.33 4.29 15.14
C VAL A 100 2.58 4.41 14.29
N SER A 101 3.60 3.66 14.63
CA SER A 101 4.79 3.49 13.80
C SER A 101 4.64 2.21 13.00
N ASN A 102 4.94 2.28 11.72
CA ASN A 102 4.78 1.14 10.82
C ASN A 102 6.09 0.93 10.06
N LYS A 103 6.51 -0.33 9.99
CA LYS A 103 7.72 -0.69 9.25
C LYS A 103 7.49 -0.70 7.75
N ILE A 104 6.29 -1.11 7.34
CA ILE A 104 5.89 -1.17 5.93
C ILE A 104 4.67 -0.27 5.74
N ILE A 105 4.74 0.62 4.77
CA ILE A 105 3.65 1.55 4.45
C ILE A 105 3.34 1.42 2.97
N HIS A 106 2.08 1.15 2.69
CA HIS A 106 1.54 1.07 1.34
C HIS A 106 0.59 2.23 1.10
N VAL A 107 0.83 3.01 0.06
CA VAL A 107 -0.01 4.12 -0.35
C VAL A 107 -0.54 3.78 -1.74
N ASP A 108 -1.80 3.35 -1.83
CA ASP A 108 -2.45 3.04 -3.10
C ASP A 108 -3.21 4.26 -3.62
N GLU A 109 -3.21 4.43 -4.94
CA GLU A 109 -3.83 5.54 -5.66
C GLU A 109 -3.40 6.94 -5.15
N LEU A 110 -2.09 7.17 -5.01
CA LEU A 110 -1.50 8.42 -4.50
C LEU A 110 -2.05 9.68 -5.20
N ASP A 111 -2.24 9.64 -6.53
CA ASP A 111 -2.74 10.80 -7.29
C ASP A 111 -4.21 11.13 -6.99
N ALA A 112 -4.99 10.16 -6.51
CA ALA A 112 -6.37 10.37 -6.09
C ALA A 112 -6.50 10.97 -4.67
N MET A 113 -5.40 11.02 -3.92
CA MET A 113 -5.40 11.57 -2.56
C MET A 113 -5.37 13.11 -2.58
N PRO A 114 -5.83 13.77 -1.52
CA PRO A 114 -5.74 15.24 -1.41
C PRO A 114 -4.28 15.70 -1.37
N ASP A 115 -3.99 16.88 -1.95
CA ASP A 115 -2.64 17.46 -1.97
C ASP A 115 -2.12 17.79 -0.57
N ARG A 116 -3.03 18.15 0.32
CA ARG A 116 -2.73 18.39 1.73
C ARG A 116 -3.75 17.70 2.62
N LEU A 117 -3.24 16.99 3.59
CA LEU A 117 -4.04 16.43 4.66
C LEU A 117 -4.40 17.53 5.65
N LYS A 118 -5.61 17.46 6.20
CA LYS A 118 -6.08 18.45 7.17
C LYS A 118 -5.17 18.47 8.42
N ASN A 119 -4.38 19.54 8.57
CA ASN A 119 -3.42 19.77 9.66
C ASN A 119 -2.22 18.80 9.73
N GLU A 120 -1.86 18.11 8.64
CA GLU A 120 -0.80 17.08 8.67
C GLU A 120 0.20 17.13 7.50
N GLY A 121 0.13 18.15 6.65
CA GLY A 121 1.02 18.25 5.50
C GLY A 121 0.60 17.37 4.33
N THR A 122 1.53 16.70 3.66
CA THR A 122 1.28 15.80 2.53
C THR A 122 1.21 14.34 2.99
N ILE A 123 0.66 13.46 2.14
CA ILE A 123 0.60 12.03 2.45
C ILE A 123 1.99 11.40 2.46
N GLU A 124 2.88 11.87 1.59
CA GLU A 124 4.26 11.42 1.54
C GLU A 124 4.99 11.73 2.86
N GLY A 125 4.93 12.97 3.33
CA GLY A 125 5.52 13.36 4.61
C GLY A 125 4.89 12.65 5.81
N LEU A 126 3.58 12.35 5.75
CA LEU A 126 2.93 11.53 6.78
C LEU A 126 3.48 10.09 6.77
N ALA A 127 3.64 9.49 5.60
CA ALA A 127 4.19 8.13 5.47
C ALA A 127 5.62 8.07 6.01
N GLU A 128 6.48 9.03 5.64
CA GLU A 128 7.85 9.14 6.16
C GLU A 128 7.86 9.23 7.69
N ALA A 129 7.07 10.15 8.28
CA ALA A 129 6.98 10.30 9.72
C ALA A 129 6.47 9.02 10.45
N ARG A 130 5.68 8.17 9.80
CA ARG A 130 5.24 6.87 10.38
C ARG A 130 6.30 5.79 10.27
N ALA A 131 7.28 5.94 9.37
CA ALA A 131 8.40 5.05 9.18
C ALA A 131 9.61 5.36 10.08
N ASP A 132 9.66 6.55 10.70
CA ASP A 132 10.81 7.05 11.47
C ASP A 132 11.31 6.13 12.58
N ALA A 133 10.42 5.33 13.20
CA ALA A 133 10.82 4.33 14.20
C ALA A 133 11.65 3.17 13.61
N TYR A 134 11.74 3.06 12.29
CA TYR A 134 12.45 1.99 11.58
C TYR A 134 13.43 2.54 10.53
N PRO A 135 14.38 3.41 10.89
CA PRO A 135 15.15 4.24 9.96
C PRO A 135 15.93 3.45 8.91
N ASN A 136 16.36 2.21 9.23
CA ASN A 136 17.17 1.38 8.33
C ASN A 136 16.42 0.16 7.77
N SER A 137 15.14 0.00 8.08
CA SER A 137 14.40 -1.22 7.72
C SER A 137 12.97 -0.98 7.27
N SER A 138 12.52 0.27 7.30
CA SER A 138 11.21 0.64 6.76
C SER A 138 11.19 0.58 5.23
N LYS A 139 10.00 0.35 4.68
CA LYS A 139 9.72 0.46 3.25
C LYS A 139 8.42 1.21 3.06
N ILE A 140 8.44 2.17 2.16
CA ILE A 140 7.25 2.93 1.73
C ILE A 140 7.04 2.63 0.26
N LEU A 141 5.87 2.08 -0.07
CA LEU A 141 5.47 1.78 -1.44
C LEU A 141 4.40 2.77 -1.87
N PHE A 142 4.72 3.62 -2.81
CA PHE A 142 3.75 4.48 -3.48
C PHE A 142 3.31 3.85 -4.79
N GLN A 143 2.01 3.77 -5.00
CA GLN A 143 1.41 3.25 -6.22
C GLN A 143 0.31 4.19 -6.70
N SER A 144 0.29 4.50 -7.97
CA SER A 144 -0.79 5.25 -8.62
C SER A 144 -0.70 5.16 -10.14
N THR A 145 -1.83 5.34 -10.80
CA THR A 145 -1.88 5.72 -12.20
C THR A 145 -1.71 7.24 -12.28
N PRO A 146 -0.69 7.77 -12.99
CA PRO A 146 -0.50 9.22 -13.09
C PRO A 146 -1.69 9.85 -13.82
N THR A 147 -2.17 10.98 -13.29
CA THR A 147 -3.30 11.73 -13.88
C THR A 147 -2.84 12.63 -15.03
N THR A 148 -1.82 13.45 -14.79
CA THR A 148 -1.18 14.32 -15.77
C THR A 148 0.30 14.40 -15.45
N GLU A 149 1.14 14.65 -16.47
CA GLU A 149 2.60 14.72 -16.30
C GLU A 149 3.02 15.79 -15.30
N GLN A 150 2.41 16.96 -15.32
CA GLN A 150 2.75 18.09 -14.45
C GLN A 150 2.06 18.02 -13.07
N GLY A 151 0.88 17.43 -12.99
CA GLY A 151 0.04 17.39 -11.77
C GLY A 151 0.23 16.14 -10.92
N SER A 152 0.78 15.06 -11.49
CA SER A 152 0.90 13.78 -10.80
C SER A 152 1.89 13.82 -9.64
N LYS A 153 1.44 13.47 -8.44
CA LYS A 153 2.27 13.24 -7.27
C LYS A 153 3.19 12.04 -7.47
N MET A 154 2.64 10.99 -8.07
CA MET A 154 3.40 9.78 -8.39
C MET A 154 4.54 10.06 -9.38
N TYR A 155 4.32 10.91 -10.38
CA TYR A 155 5.37 11.29 -11.32
C TYR A 155 6.49 12.08 -10.63
N LYS A 156 6.14 12.97 -9.71
CA LYS A 156 7.14 13.71 -8.89
C LYS A 156 7.97 12.74 -8.03
N GLN A 157 7.34 11.76 -7.39
CA GLN A 157 8.07 10.72 -6.63
C GLN A 157 8.99 9.88 -7.53
N TYR A 158 8.55 9.54 -8.73
CA TYR A 158 9.38 8.83 -9.71
C TYR A 158 10.63 9.63 -10.11
N LEU A 159 10.49 10.93 -10.31
CA LEU A 159 11.62 11.81 -10.66
C LEU A 159 12.64 11.96 -9.53
N LEU A 160 12.24 11.80 -8.27
CA LEU A 160 13.13 11.81 -7.10
C LEU A 160 13.89 10.50 -6.91
N GLY A 161 13.42 9.42 -7.53
CA GLY A 161 14.02 8.09 -7.43
C GLY A 161 15.05 7.79 -8.53
N THR A 162 15.41 6.53 -8.68
CA THR A 162 16.36 6.03 -9.67
C THR A 162 15.82 6.06 -11.10
N GLN A 163 14.53 6.33 -11.28
CA GLN A 163 13.83 6.39 -12.56
C GLN A 163 13.95 5.10 -13.39
N GLU A 164 13.97 3.97 -12.71
CA GLU A 164 14.09 2.66 -13.37
C GLU A 164 12.91 2.40 -14.30
N LYS A 165 13.19 1.79 -15.44
CA LYS A 165 12.21 1.34 -16.43
C LYS A 165 12.25 -0.18 -16.53
N TYR A 166 11.09 -0.76 -16.80
CA TYR A 166 11.00 -2.19 -17.07
C TYR A 166 11.34 -2.47 -18.53
N TYR A 167 12.32 -3.33 -18.77
CA TYR A 167 12.74 -3.77 -20.09
C TYR A 167 12.35 -5.21 -20.35
N VAL A 168 11.90 -5.50 -21.55
CA VAL A 168 11.61 -6.86 -22.01
C VAL A 168 12.46 -7.20 -23.23
N PRO A 169 12.90 -8.45 -23.39
CA PRO A 169 13.61 -8.84 -24.61
C PRO A 169 12.64 -8.86 -25.79
N CYS A 170 13.07 -8.26 -26.90
CA CYS A 170 12.34 -8.35 -28.15
C CYS A 170 12.29 -9.80 -28.62
N LYS A 171 11.08 -10.30 -28.91
CA LYS A 171 10.90 -11.70 -29.36
C LYS A 171 11.55 -12.05 -30.69
N PHE A 172 11.95 -11.05 -31.49
CA PHE A 172 12.54 -11.25 -32.82
C PHE A 172 14.09 -11.17 -32.82
N CYS A 173 14.65 -10.17 -32.13
CA CYS A 173 16.11 -9.95 -32.12
C CYS A 173 16.75 -10.12 -30.74
N GLY A 174 15.98 -10.26 -29.66
CA GLY A 174 16.47 -10.40 -28.29
C GLY A 174 16.94 -9.10 -27.65
N GLU A 175 16.95 -7.97 -28.35
CA GLU A 175 17.34 -6.69 -27.81
C GLU A 175 16.33 -6.24 -26.72
N PHE A 176 16.83 -5.64 -25.63
CA PHE A 176 15.97 -5.14 -24.55
C PHE A 176 15.31 -3.82 -24.93
N ILE A 177 13.98 -3.83 -24.93
CA ILE A 177 13.13 -2.68 -25.28
C ILE A 177 12.18 -2.31 -24.14
N THR A 178 11.82 -1.03 -24.04
CA THR A 178 10.71 -0.57 -23.20
C THR A 178 9.38 -0.78 -23.93
N LEU A 179 8.33 -1.13 -23.18
CA LEU A 179 6.97 -1.26 -23.73
C LEU A 179 6.29 0.13 -23.81
N GLU A 180 6.60 0.86 -24.87
CA GLU A 180 6.00 2.17 -25.18
C GLU A 180 5.14 2.06 -26.45
N TRP A 181 4.02 2.80 -26.53
CA TRP A 181 3.12 2.74 -27.69
C TRP A 181 3.81 3.06 -29.02
N ALA A 182 4.83 3.93 -28.99
CA ALA A 182 5.60 4.28 -30.18
C ALA A 182 6.41 3.13 -30.78
N VAL A 183 6.61 2.03 -30.04
CA VAL A 183 7.38 0.85 -30.48
C VAL A 183 6.53 -0.17 -31.24
N TRP A 184 5.20 0.04 -31.28
CA TRP A 184 4.24 -0.91 -31.87
C TRP A 184 3.67 -0.48 -33.23
N ASN A 185 4.16 0.62 -33.82
CA ASN A 185 3.76 1.10 -35.17
C ASN A 185 4.71 0.61 -36.23
#